data_de0c522a4867c6d8637c1811278fbafd
#
_entry.id   de0c522a4867c6d8637c1811278fbafd
#
_cell.length_a   1.000
_cell.length_b   1.000
_cell.length_c   1.000
_cell.angle_alpha   90.00
_cell.angle_beta   90.00
_cell.angle_gamma   90.00
#
_symmetry.space_group_name_H-M   'P 1'
#
loop_
_entity.id
_entity.type
_entity.pdbx_description
1 polymer ?
#
loop_
_entity_poly.entity_id
_entity_poly.type
_entity_poly.pdbx_seq_one_letter_code
_entity_poly.pdbx_strand_id
1 'polypeptide(L)'
;MKSPLRKRLPRELKSEIGKYLVVLILMIATIGFVSGFLVADGSMLKAYNEGFEKYKIEDGNFRIKKKITKSQRENIEKNGVTLYENFYLEEALDNGSTMRIFKNREKINLVCLMEGKLPEKAGEMAIDRMYADNNALQ
;
A
#
# COMPACT_ATOMS: atom_id res chain seq x y z
N MET A 1 -44.89 33.50 32.29
CA MET A 1 -44.56 32.51 33.32
C MET A 1 -43.43 31.62 32.79
N LYS A 2 -42.23 31.61 33.41
CA LYS A 2 -41.15 30.73 33.03
C LYS A 2 -41.50 29.30 33.48
N SER A 3 -41.58 28.34 32.56
CA SER A 3 -41.98 26.97 32.89
C SER A 3 -41.02 26.35 33.93
N PRO A 4 -41.55 25.64 34.94
CA PRO A 4 -40.76 25.02 36.00
C PRO A 4 -39.71 24.04 35.50
N LEU A 5 -39.94 23.43 34.33
CA LEU A 5 -39.03 22.50 33.67
C LEU A 5 -37.69 23.14 33.25
N ARG A 6 -37.69 24.42 32.83
CA ARG A 6 -36.46 25.11 32.45
C ARG A 6 -35.43 25.33 33.59
N LYS A 7 -35.90 25.34 34.85
CA LYS A 7 -35.04 25.46 36.04
C LYS A 7 -34.60 24.08 36.55
N ARG A 8 -35.36 23.03 36.27
CA ARG A 8 -35.10 21.67 36.74
C ARG A 8 -34.01 20.99 35.90
N LEU A 9 -34.05 21.14 34.56
CA LEU A 9 -33.08 20.54 33.65
C LEU A 9 -31.61 20.86 33.98
N PRO A 10 -31.19 22.12 34.17
CA PRO A 10 -29.77 22.40 34.44
C PRO A 10 -29.36 21.94 35.87
N ARG A 11 -30.28 21.82 36.79
CA ARG A 11 -30.01 21.34 38.15
C ARG A 11 -29.81 19.82 38.17
N GLU A 12 -30.61 19.09 37.41
CA GLU A 12 -30.54 17.65 37.24
C GLU A 12 -29.28 17.26 36.44
N LEU A 13 -28.97 18.01 35.38
CA LEU A 13 -27.75 17.86 34.61
C LEU A 13 -26.49 18.03 35.50
N LYS A 14 -26.49 19.03 36.39
CA LYS A 14 -25.37 19.29 37.27
C LYS A 14 -25.20 18.23 38.36
N SER A 15 -26.28 17.65 38.86
CA SER A 15 -26.22 16.59 39.88
C SER A 15 -25.80 15.24 39.33
N GLU A 16 -26.06 14.98 38.05
CA GLU A 16 -25.74 13.69 37.38
C GLU A 16 -24.75 13.83 36.22
N ILE A 17 -23.93 14.88 36.25
CA ILE A 17 -23.01 15.22 35.19
C ILE A 17 -22.10 14.04 34.80
N GLY A 18 -21.70 13.21 35.75
CA GLY A 18 -20.89 12.02 35.49
C GLY A 18 -21.55 11.02 34.55
N LYS A 19 -22.85 10.77 34.69
CA LYS A 19 -23.60 9.85 33.82
C LYS A 19 -23.68 10.38 32.38
N TYR A 20 -24.00 11.68 32.22
CA TYR A 20 -24.08 12.33 30.92
C TYR A 20 -22.71 12.40 30.23
N LEU A 21 -21.65 12.61 31.00
CA LEU A 21 -20.29 12.66 30.49
C LEU A 21 -19.86 11.29 29.95
N VAL A 22 -20.15 10.21 30.66
CA VAL A 22 -19.87 8.84 30.17
C VAL A 22 -20.59 8.54 28.87
N VAL A 23 -21.91 8.88 28.80
CA VAL A 23 -22.69 8.70 27.56
C VAL A 23 -22.12 9.53 26.41
N LEU A 24 -21.74 10.77 26.67
CA LEU A 24 -21.13 11.65 25.66
C LEU A 24 -19.81 11.09 25.14
N ILE A 25 -18.93 10.65 26.04
CA ILE A 25 -17.65 10.04 25.65
C ILE A 25 -17.89 8.76 24.81
N LEU A 26 -18.85 7.93 25.22
CA LEU A 26 -19.19 6.72 24.50
C LEU A 26 -19.70 7.04 23.08
N MET A 27 -20.56 8.05 22.93
CA MET A 27 -21.04 8.50 21.64
C MET A 27 -19.90 9.01 20.75
N ILE A 28 -19.03 9.86 21.28
CA ILE A 28 -17.88 10.40 20.55
C ILE A 28 -16.95 9.25 20.10
N ALA A 29 -16.65 8.32 21.00
CA ALA A 29 -15.82 7.17 20.70
C ALA A 29 -16.44 6.29 19.60
N THR A 30 -17.72 6.02 19.67
CA THR A 30 -18.43 5.20 18.68
C THR A 30 -18.44 5.87 17.30
N ILE A 31 -18.80 7.15 17.24
CA ILE A 31 -18.82 7.91 15.97
C ILE A 31 -17.41 8.03 15.41
N GLY A 32 -16.42 8.34 16.25
CA GLY A 32 -15.02 8.44 15.82
C GLY A 32 -14.48 7.12 15.27
N PHE A 33 -14.78 6.01 15.93
CA PHE A 33 -14.38 4.68 15.50
C PHE A 33 -14.97 4.32 14.14
N VAL A 34 -16.28 4.43 13.97
CA VAL A 34 -16.97 4.13 12.71
C VAL A 34 -16.47 5.04 11.58
N SER A 35 -16.38 6.34 11.83
CA SER A 35 -15.88 7.31 10.85
C SER A 35 -14.43 7.01 10.46
N GLY A 36 -13.59 6.66 11.44
CA GLY A 36 -12.20 6.29 11.20
C GLY A 36 -12.06 5.08 10.27
N PHE A 37 -12.87 4.04 10.47
CA PHE A 37 -12.88 2.88 9.59
C PHE A 37 -13.31 3.21 8.16
N LEU A 38 -14.38 3.99 8.00
CA LEU A 38 -14.86 4.38 6.66
C LEU A 38 -13.82 5.19 5.88
N VAL A 39 -13.13 6.11 6.56
CA VAL A 39 -12.07 6.91 5.93
C VAL A 39 -10.85 6.05 5.60
N ALA A 40 -10.46 5.14 6.49
CA ALA A 40 -9.32 4.25 6.27
C ALA A 40 -9.56 3.31 5.08
N ASP A 41 -10.75 2.71 4.98
CA ASP A 41 -11.13 1.83 3.87
C ASP A 41 -11.07 2.58 2.53
N GLY A 42 -11.70 3.74 2.43
CA GLY A 42 -11.68 4.55 1.22
C GLY A 42 -10.27 5.00 0.82
N SER A 43 -9.46 5.39 1.78
CA SER A 43 -8.08 5.81 1.53
C SER A 43 -7.18 4.67 1.08
N MET A 44 -7.33 3.49 1.68
CA MET A 44 -6.57 2.30 1.33
C MET A 44 -6.91 1.81 -0.09
N LEU A 45 -8.20 1.76 -0.43
CA LEU A 45 -8.66 1.35 -1.75
C LEU A 45 -8.18 2.32 -2.84
N LYS A 46 -8.24 3.62 -2.56
CA LYS A 46 -7.72 4.65 -3.46
C LYS A 46 -6.22 4.51 -3.68
N ALA A 47 -5.44 4.40 -2.61
CA ALA A 47 -3.98 4.23 -2.70
C ALA A 47 -3.59 2.95 -3.44
N TYR A 48 -4.34 1.86 -3.24
CA TYR A 48 -4.15 0.60 -3.95
C TYR A 48 -4.36 0.78 -5.46
N ASN A 49 -5.50 1.34 -5.88
CA ASN A 49 -5.82 1.54 -7.29
C ASN A 49 -4.85 2.52 -7.97
N GLU A 50 -4.54 3.65 -7.32
CA GLU A 50 -3.55 4.61 -7.82
C GLU A 50 -2.16 3.98 -7.96
N GLY A 51 -1.81 3.04 -7.08
CA GLY A 51 -0.57 2.30 -7.13
C GLY A 51 -0.44 1.45 -8.41
N PHE A 52 -1.51 0.76 -8.82
CA PHE A 52 -1.52 -0.03 -10.04
C PHE A 52 -1.26 0.83 -11.30
N GLU A 53 -1.92 1.96 -11.41
CA GLU A 53 -1.75 2.88 -12.53
C GLU A 53 -0.37 3.55 -12.51
N LYS A 54 0.02 4.10 -11.36
CA LYS A 54 1.26 4.85 -11.19
C LYS A 54 2.51 4.01 -11.47
N TYR A 55 2.52 2.79 -10.97
CA TYR A 55 3.66 1.89 -11.12
C TYR A 55 3.50 0.90 -12.27
N LYS A 56 2.43 1.03 -13.06
CA LYS A 56 2.14 0.17 -14.23
C LYS A 56 2.30 -1.30 -13.88
N ILE A 57 1.62 -1.71 -12.81
CA ILE A 57 1.71 -3.09 -12.31
C ILE A 57 1.15 -4.04 -13.35
N GLU A 58 1.84 -5.15 -13.58
CA GLU A 58 1.43 -6.18 -14.53
C GLU A 58 0.12 -6.85 -14.10
N ASP A 59 -0.72 -7.19 -15.07
CA ASP A 59 -1.97 -7.95 -14.84
C ASP A 59 -1.69 -9.40 -14.48
N GLY A 60 -0.55 -9.93 -14.90
CA GLY A 60 -0.13 -11.27 -14.58
C GLY A 60 1.26 -11.61 -15.11
N ASN A 61 1.85 -12.67 -14.57
CA ASN A 61 3.14 -13.16 -15.02
C ASN A 61 3.12 -14.69 -15.19
N PHE A 62 3.97 -15.16 -16.05
CA PHE A 62 4.21 -16.60 -16.23
C PHE A 62 5.69 -16.87 -16.51
N ARG A 63 6.13 -18.06 -16.15
CA ARG A 63 7.51 -18.50 -16.35
C ARG A 63 7.55 -19.60 -17.39
N ILE A 64 8.47 -19.50 -18.32
CA ILE A 64 8.72 -20.51 -19.37
C ILE A 64 10.13 -21.06 -19.27
N LYS A 65 10.29 -22.33 -19.62
CA LYS A 65 11.61 -22.99 -19.56
C LYS A 65 12.53 -22.62 -20.72
N LYS A 66 11.96 -22.18 -21.86
CA LYS A 66 12.70 -21.81 -23.06
C LYS A 66 12.25 -20.43 -23.53
N LYS A 67 13.17 -19.69 -24.16
CA LYS A 67 12.84 -18.38 -24.72
C LYS A 67 11.68 -18.49 -25.73
N ILE A 68 10.71 -17.59 -25.61
CA ILE A 68 9.56 -17.51 -26.49
C ILE A 68 10.00 -17.19 -27.93
N THR A 69 9.42 -17.86 -28.90
CA THR A 69 9.67 -17.58 -30.33
C THR A 69 8.84 -16.38 -30.80
N LYS A 70 9.25 -15.76 -31.92
CA LYS A 70 8.49 -14.62 -32.49
C LYS A 70 7.04 -15.02 -32.80
N SER A 71 6.82 -16.20 -33.39
CA SER A 71 5.48 -16.68 -33.70
C SER A 71 4.59 -16.90 -32.48
N GLN A 72 5.15 -17.42 -31.39
CA GLN A 72 4.44 -17.58 -30.12
C GLN A 72 4.08 -16.22 -29.50
N ARG A 73 5.02 -15.26 -29.51
CA ARG A 73 4.78 -13.89 -29.06
C ARG A 73 3.63 -13.26 -29.85
N GLU A 74 3.69 -13.28 -31.16
CA GLU A 74 2.66 -12.73 -32.05
C GLU A 74 1.28 -13.36 -31.81
N ASN A 75 1.23 -14.67 -31.58
CA ASN A 75 -0.03 -15.34 -31.25
C ASN A 75 -0.65 -14.90 -29.93
N ILE A 76 0.17 -14.62 -28.93
CA ILE A 76 -0.31 -14.12 -27.65
C ILE A 76 -0.75 -12.65 -27.79
N GLU A 77 0.05 -11.83 -28.45
CA GLU A 77 -0.22 -10.40 -28.65
C GLU A 77 -1.47 -10.15 -29.52
N LYS A 78 -1.81 -11.05 -30.45
CA LYS A 78 -3.07 -11.01 -31.22
C LYS A 78 -4.33 -11.07 -30.36
N ASN A 79 -4.23 -11.61 -29.15
CA ASN A 79 -5.35 -11.65 -28.18
C ASN A 79 -5.43 -10.40 -27.30
N GLY A 80 -4.76 -9.31 -27.65
CA GLY A 80 -4.82 -8.04 -26.91
C GLY A 80 -3.91 -7.98 -25.69
N VAL A 81 -2.96 -8.91 -25.55
CA VAL A 81 -1.99 -8.98 -24.46
C VAL A 81 -0.66 -8.40 -24.91
N THR A 82 -0.06 -7.52 -24.10
CA THR A 82 1.30 -7.01 -24.35
C THR A 82 2.30 -7.78 -23.49
N LEU A 83 3.31 -8.35 -24.12
CA LEU A 83 4.33 -9.15 -23.42
C LEU A 83 5.59 -8.34 -23.14
N TYR A 84 6.03 -8.37 -21.88
CA TYR A 84 7.31 -7.83 -21.44
C TYR A 84 8.20 -8.94 -20.91
N GLU A 85 9.44 -9.00 -21.39
CA GLU A 85 10.43 -9.95 -20.90
C GLU A 85 11.00 -9.43 -19.58
N ASN A 86 10.92 -10.26 -18.55
CA ASN A 86 11.41 -9.94 -17.21
C ASN A 86 12.50 -10.91 -16.82
N PHE A 87 13.75 -10.48 -16.99
CA PHE A 87 14.93 -11.24 -16.56
C PHE A 87 15.38 -10.79 -15.17
N TYR A 88 15.81 -11.74 -14.39
CA TYR A 88 16.47 -11.50 -13.12
C TYR A 88 17.64 -12.47 -12.94
N LEU A 89 18.62 -12.03 -12.16
CA LEU A 89 19.72 -12.86 -11.68
C LEU A 89 19.38 -13.29 -10.25
N GLU A 90 19.62 -14.55 -9.92
CA GLU A 90 19.53 -15.04 -8.55
C GLU A 90 20.93 -15.27 -8.00
N GLU A 91 21.24 -14.64 -6.87
CA GLU A 91 22.49 -14.78 -6.14
C GLU A 91 22.21 -15.25 -4.71
N ALA A 92 22.95 -16.27 -4.29
CA ALA A 92 22.92 -16.73 -2.91
C ALA A 92 23.82 -15.83 -2.06
N LEU A 93 23.28 -15.36 -0.94
CA LEU A 93 24.01 -14.53 0.01
C LEU A 93 24.59 -15.37 1.15
N ASP A 94 25.63 -14.87 1.79
CA ASP A 94 26.34 -15.57 2.89
C ASP A 94 25.44 -15.86 4.10
N ASN A 95 24.36 -15.09 4.26
CA ASN A 95 23.33 -15.29 5.31
C ASN A 95 22.30 -16.37 4.97
N GLY A 96 22.47 -17.11 3.86
CA GLY A 96 21.59 -18.19 3.40
C GLY A 96 20.32 -17.69 2.68
N SER A 97 20.15 -16.39 2.48
CA SER A 97 19.05 -15.85 1.68
C SER A 97 19.41 -15.80 0.19
N THR A 98 18.39 -15.67 -0.67
CA THR A 98 18.57 -15.51 -2.12
C THR A 98 18.13 -14.12 -2.53
N MET A 99 19.04 -13.38 -3.15
CA MET A 99 18.76 -12.08 -3.73
C MET A 99 18.37 -12.21 -5.19
N ARG A 100 17.30 -11.54 -5.62
CA ARG A 100 16.91 -11.41 -7.01
C ARG A 100 17.22 -10.01 -7.50
N ILE A 101 18.09 -9.94 -8.48
CA ILE A 101 18.56 -8.69 -9.07
C ILE A 101 17.84 -8.48 -10.41
N PHE A 102 17.11 -7.38 -10.51
CA PHE A 102 16.38 -6.99 -11.72
C PHE A 102 17.05 -5.78 -12.36
N LYS A 103 17.01 -5.73 -13.67
CA LYS A 103 17.33 -4.48 -14.36
C LYS A 103 16.23 -3.45 -14.06
N ASN A 104 16.60 -2.17 -13.93
CA ASN A 104 15.63 -1.09 -13.78
C ASN A 104 14.57 -1.15 -14.91
N ARG A 105 13.31 -1.08 -14.53
CA ARG A 105 12.16 -1.19 -15.42
C ARG A 105 11.58 0.18 -15.71
N GLU A 106 11.32 0.46 -16.98
CA GLU A 106 10.81 1.75 -17.44
C GLU A 106 9.36 1.68 -17.92
N LYS A 107 8.88 0.50 -18.31
CA LYS A 107 7.59 0.33 -18.99
C LYS A 107 6.53 -0.33 -18.12
N ILE A 108 6.91 -1.28 -17.28
CA ILE A 108 6.00 -2.07 -16.45
C ILE A 108 6.67 -2.37 -15.11
N ASN A 109 5.90 -2.54 -14.07
CA ASN A 109 6.37 -2.78 -12.70
C ASN A 109 7.44 -1.77 -12.28
N LEU A 110 7.12 -0.49 -12.39
CA LEU A 110 8.05 0.58 -12.02
C LEU A 110 8.39 0.51 -10.55
N VAL A 111 9.63 0.84 -10.22
CA VAL A 111 10.10 0.83 -8.84
C VAL A 111 9.42 1.96 -8.05
N CYS A 112 8.84 1.61 -6.90
CA CYS A 112 8.38 2.57 -5.92
C CYS A 112 9.58 2.99 -5.06
N LEU A 113 10.25 4.06 -5.45
CA LEU A 113 11.38 4.59 -4.69
C LEU A 113 10.89 5.28 -3.43
N MET A 114 11.32 4.78 -2.27
CA MET A 114 10.97 5.36 -0.96
C MET A 114 11.99 6.41 -0.53
N GLU A 115 13.27 6.13 -0.75
CA GLU A 115 14.39 7.01 -0.40
C GLU A 115 15.50 6.92 -1.44
N GLY A 116 16.33 7.94 -1.54
CA GLY A 116 17.47 7.97 -2.44
C GLY A 116 17.10 8.21 -3.90
N LYS A 117 17.82 7.56 -4.80
CA LYS A 117 17.64 7.62 -6.26
C LYS A 117 17.80 6.24 -6.90
N LEU A 118 17.21 6.07 -8.08
CA LEU A 118 17.42 4.86 -8.87
C LEU A 118 18.87 4.79 -9.37
N PRO A 119 19.43 3.56 -9.52
CA PRO A 119 20.79 3.38 -10.01
C PRO A 119 20.94 3.89 -11.45
N GLU A 120 21.95 4.72 -11.68
CA GLU A 120 22.27 5.30 -12.99
C GLU A 120 23.61 4.79 -13.52
N LYS A 121 24.50 4.36 -12.64
CA LYS A 121 25.88 3.94 -12.96
C LYS A 121 26.11 2.47 -12.62
N ALA A 122 27.13 1.90 -13.26
CA ALA A 122 27.59 0.56 -12.91
C ALA A 122 28.08 0.54 -11.46
N GLY A 123 27.66 -0.50 -10.71
CA GLY A 123 27.98 -0.64 -9.29
C GLY A 123 26.96 -0.03 -8.32
N GLU A 124 25.98 0.71 -8.83
CA GLU A 124 24.88 1.20 -8.02
C GLU A 124 23.72 0.20 -8.05
N MET A 125 23.02 0.03 -6.92
CA MET A 125 21.80 -0.77 -6.82
C MET A 125 20.81 -0.12 -5.87
N ALA A 126 19.51 -0.33 -6.12
CA ALA A 126 18.45 -0.06 -5.18
C ALA A 126 18.04 -1.39 -4.53
N ILE A 127 17.87 -1.40 -3.23
CA ILE A 127 17.52 -2.61 -2.46
C ILE A 127 16.13 -2.45 -1.83
N ASP A 128 15.53 -3.57 -1.50
CA ASP A 128 14.27 -3.58 -0.76
C ASP A 128 14.44 -2.96 0.63
N ARG A 129 13.48 -2.11 1.03
CA ARG A 129 13.53 -1.41 2.31
C ARG A 129 13.60 -2.36 3.50
N MET A 130 12.82 -3.43 3.50
CA MET A 130 12.85 -4.39 4.62
C MET A 130 14.20 -5.08 4.72
N TYR A 131 14.85 -5.36 3.58
CA TYR A 131 16.19 -5.92 3.58
C TYR A 131 17.21 -4.92 4.12
N ALA A 132 17.12 -3.66 3.70
CA ALA A 132 17.98 -2.59 4.19
C ALA A 132 17.85 -2.40 5.71
N ASP A 133 16.62 -2.27 6.21
CA ASP A 133 16.33 -2.10 7.64
C ASP A 133 16.83 -3.28 8.48
N ASN A 134 16.61 -4.51 8.02
CA ASN A 134 17.02 -5.73 8.74
C ASN A 134 18.54 -5.94 8.76
N ASN A 135 19.29 -5.35 7.82
CA ASN A 135 20.73 -5.49 7.74
C ASN A 135 21.48 -4.19 8.05
N ALA A 136 20.81 -3.19 8.60
CA ALA A 136 21.35 -1.86 8.93
C ALA A 136 22.12 -1.20 7.78
N LEU A 137 21.64 -1.36 6.55
CA LEU A 137 22.18 -0.73 5.36
C LEU A 137 21.57 0.66 5.18
N GLN A 138 22.40 1.64 4.84
CA GLN A 138 21.97 3.03 4.57
C GLN A 138 22.26 3.41 3.12
#